data_602417bd7bb5ccb676053c6e94e2dac7
#
_entry.id   602417bd7bb5ccb676053c6e94e2dac7
#
_cell.length_a   1.000
_cell.length_b   1.000
_cell.length_c   1.000
_cell.angle_alpha   90.00
_cell.angle_beta   90.00
_cell.angle_gamma   90.00
#
_symmetry.space_group_name_H-M   'P 1'
#
loop_
_entity.id
_entity.type
_entity.pdbx_description
1 polymer ?
#
loop_
_entity_poly.entity_id
_entity_poly.type
_entity_poly.pdbx_seq_one_letter_code
_entity_poly.pdbx_strand_id
1 'polypeptide(L)'
;MLSNGTILSGMGVGLSAVTAEVFRVKPASALPAAAKHEGDAAAEASKLKAAIAAVAAEMNELAASAGETSAEIFEALNMLLEDEDLFDTAVIQIEDGWDAGTSFIRAVEEFAELLSGDAAFEERLADIRDLARRVAANIAGVSLGLDLP
;
A
#
# COMPACT_ATOMS: atom_id res chain seq x y z
N MET A 1 -4.13 22.69 12.02
CA MET A 1 -5.56 22.31 12.16
C MET A 1 -6.45 23.50 11.90
N LEU A 2 -7.37 23.41 10.96
CA LEU A 2 -8.30 24.50 10.67
C LEU A 2 -9.42 24.49 11.72
N SER A 3 -9.64 25.63 12.34
CA SER A 3 -10.76 25.82 13.26
C SER A 3 -12.01 26.28 12.51
N ASN A 4 -13.17 26.12 13.15
CA ASN A 4 -14.41 26.64 12.59
C ASN A 4 -14.32 28.16 12.42
N GLY A 5 -14.71 28.67 11.26
CA GLY A 5 -14.63 30.09 10.92
C GLY A 5 -13.28 30.55 10.36
N THR A 6 -12.37 29.64 10.11
CA THR A 6 -11.10 29.99 9.43
C THR A 6 -11.35 30.37 7.98
N ILE A 7 -10.80 31.51 7.58
CA ILE A 7 -10.89 32.00 6.20
C ILE A 7 -9.62 31.61 5.46
N LEU A 8 -9.80 30.91 4.34
CA LEU A 8 -8.72 30.57 3.44
C LEU A 8 -8.73 31.52 2.25
N SER A 9 -7.60 32.14 1.98
CA SER A 9 -7.45 33.04 0.84
C SER A 9 -6.72 32.34 -0.30
N GLY A 10 -7.23 32.52 -1.50
CA GLY A 10 -6.63 31.98 -2.71
C GLY A 10 -6.94 32.87 -3.90
N MET A 11 -6.25 32.64 -5.00
CA MET A 11 -6.52 33.35 -6.24
C MET A 11 -7.61 32.61 -7.00
N GLY A 12 -8.77 33.27 -7.16
CA GLY A 12 -9.85 32.72 -7.96
C GLY A 12 -9.67 33.04 -9.44
N VAL A 13 -9.98 32.08 -10.29
CA VAL A 13 -10.04 32.25 -11.75
C VAL A 13 -11.50 32.06 -12.17
N GLY A 14 -12.15 33.11 -12.57
CA GLY A 14 -13.55 33.07 -12.98
C GLY A 14 -14.31 34.34 -12.63
N LEU A 15 -15.53 34.45 -13.13
CA LEU A 15 -16.36 35.68 -13.02
C LEU A 15 -17.39 35.63 -11.88
N SER A 16 -17.56 34.51 -11.21
CA SER A 16 -18.54 34.37 -10.15
C SER A 16 -17.97 33.68 -8.94
N ALA A 17 -18.44 34.09 -7.77
CA ALA A 17 -18.13 33.37 -6.53
C ALA A 17 -18.97 32.10 -6.46
N VAL A 18 -18.32 30.99 -6.07
CA VAL A 18 -18.97 29.70 -5.84
C VAL A 18 -18.87 29.39 -4.36
N THR A 19 -20.00 29.13 -3.73
CA THR A 19 -20.02 28.64 -2.35
C THR A 19 -20.14 27.12 -2.42
N ALA A 20 -19.17 26.43 -1.87
CA ALA A 20 -19.15 24.98 -1.80
C ALA A 20 -18.88 24.52 -0.39
N GLU A 21 -19.47 23.41 -0.03
CA GLU A 21 -19.17 22.76 1.23
C GLU A 21 -17.78 22.11 1.13
N VAL A 22 -16.93 22.40 2.09
CA VAL A 22 -15.57 21.86 2.12
C VAL A 22 -15.56 20.63 3.02
N PHE A 23 -15.30 19.48 2.41
CA PHE A 23 -15.11 18.23 3.17
C PHE A 23 -13.65 18.10 3.58
N ARG A 24 -13.45 17.88 4.86
CA ARG A 24 -12.10 17.59 5.37
C ARG A 24 -11.80 16.12 5.10
N VAL A 25 -10.80 15.87 4.29
CA VAL A 25 -10.29 14.53 4.07
C VAL A 25 -9.44 14.16 5.27
N LYS A 26 -9.81 13.09 5.97
CA LYS A 26 -8.97 12.56 7.04
C LYS A 26 -7.74 11.92 6.40
N PRO A 27 -6.54 12.14 6.96
CA PRO A 27 -5.38 11.41 6.48
C PRO A 27 -5.60 9.91 6.71
N ALA A 28 -5.07 9.09 5.82
CA ALA A 28 -5.09 7.65 5.99
C ALA A 28 -4.46 7.29 7.35
N SER A 29 -4.99 6.26 8.00
CA SER A 29 -4.42 5.78 9.24
C SER A 29 -2.96 5.40 9.02
N ALA A 30 -2.09 5.86 9.90
CA ALA A 30 -0.68 5.53 9.82
C ALA A 30 -0.50 4.02 10.06
N LEU A 31 0.41 3.42 9.30
CA LEU A 31 0.82 2.05 9.59
C LEU A 31 1.49 2.00 10.98
N PRO A 32 1.32 0.88 11.70
CA PRO A 32 2.09 0.67 12.92
C PRO A 32 3.59 0.79 12.64
N ALA A 33 4.34 1.25 13.61
CA ALA A 33 5.80 1.29 13.52
C ALA A 33 6.34 -0.12 13.28
N ALA A 34 7.50 -0.22 12.63
CA ALA A 34 8.19 -1.48 12.44
C ALA A 34 8.34 -2.21 13.78
N ALA A 35 7.91 -3.46 13.82
CA ALA A 35 7.83 -4.20 15.07
C ALA A 35 8.33 -5.63 14.90
N LYS A 36 8.78 -6.21 16.00
CA LYS A 36 9.13 -7.63 16.11
C LYS A 36 7.88 -8.43 16.49
N HIS A 37 7.76 -9.65 15.99
CA HIS A 37 6.72 -10.55 16.45
C HIS A 37 7.17 -11.26 17.74
N GLU A 38 6.20 -11.62 18.56
CA GLU A 38 6.45 -12.35 19.80
C GLU A 38 6.02 -13.82 19.70
N GLY A 39 5.55 -14.23 18.54
CA GLY A 39 4.99 -15.55 18.31
C GLY A 39 5.86 -16.43 17.43
N ASP A 40 5.21 -17.39 16.80
CA ASP A 40 5.81 -18.35 15.89
C ASP A 40 6.00 -17.74 14.49
N ALA A 41 7.18 -17.91 13.91
CA ALA A 41 7.48 -17.47 12.55
C ALA A 41 6.53 -18.09 11.52
N ALA A 42 6.13 -19.34 11.69
CA ALA A 42 5.17 -20.00 10.80
C ALA A 42 3.79 -19.31 10.84
N ALA A 43 3.34 -18.87 12.01
CA ALA A 43 2.10 -18.12 12.17
C ALA A 43 2.17 -16.76 11.48
N GLU A 44 3.29 -16.05 11.61
CA GLU A 44 3.51 -14.77 10.93
C GLU A 44 3.55 -14.94 9.40
N ALA A 45 4.22 -15.98 8.90
CA ALA A 45 4.25 -16.30 7.48
C ALA A 45 2.83 -16.60 6.94
N SER A 46 2.01 -17.30 7.71
CA SER A 46 0.62 -17.58 7.35
C SER A 46 -0.23 -16.31 7.28
N LYS A 47 -0.04 -15.37 8.20
CA LYS A 47 -0.69 -14.06 8.19
C LYS A 47 -0.30 -13.28 6.92
N LEU A 48 0.98 -13.30 6.57
CA LEU A 48 1.48 -12.65 5.38
C LEU A 48 0.85 -13.24 4.12
N LYS A 49 0.83 -14.55 4.01
CA LYS A 49 0.25 -15.26 2.87
C LYS A 49 -1.23 -14.93 2.69
N ALA A 50 -2.00 -14.91 3.77
CA ALA A 50 -3.41 -14.56 3.74
C ALA A 50 -3.63 -13.10 3.32
N ALA A 51 -2.81 -12.18 3.82
CA ALA A 51 -2.88 -10.77 3.46
C ALA A 51 -2.52 -10.52 2.00
N ILE A 52 -1.50 -11.18 1.48
CA ILE A 52 -1.13 -11.11 0.06
C ILE A 52 -2.29 -11.59 -0.81
N ALA A 53 -2.92 -12.72 -0.46
CA ALA A 53 -4.06 -13.25 -1.19
C ALA A 53 -5.25 -12.27 -1.19
N ALA A 54 -5.51 -11.62 -0.07
CA ALA A 54 -6.58 -10.63 0.06
C ALA A 54 -6.33 -9.40 -0.83
N VAL A 55 -5.11 -8.87 -0.80
CA VAL A 55 -4.73 -7.71 -1.63
C VAL A 55 -4.72 -8.09 -3.11
N ALA A 56 -4.25 -9.28 -3.46
CA ALA A 56 -4.27 -9.79 -4.82
C ALA A 56 -5.71 -9.89 -5.36
N ALA A 57 -6.65 -10.33 -4.54
CA ALA A 57 -8.07 -10.39 -4.90
C ALA A 57 -8.64 -8.99 -5.17
N GLU A 58 -8.29 -8.00 -4.34
CA GLU A 58 -8.68 -6.60 -4.56
C GLU A 58 -8.12 -6.06 -5.88
N MET A 59 -6.86 -6.37 -6.19
CA MET A 59 -6.23 -5.96 -7.46
C MET A 59 -6.92 -6.60 -8.66
N ASN A 60 -7.32 -7.87 -8.56
CA ASN A 60 -8.06 -8.56 -9.62
C ASN A 60 -9.44 -7.93 -9.86
N GLU A 61 -10.13 -7.51 -8.81
CA GLU A 61 -11.40 -6.80 -8.93
C GLU A 61 -11.23 -5.44 -9.61
N LEU A 62 -10.19 -4.70 -9.25
CA LEU A 62 -9.87 -3.42 -9.89
C LEU A 62 -9.50 -3.61 -11.37
N ALA A 63 -8.74 -4.65 -11.69
CA ALA A 63 -8.39 -4.98 -13.07
C ALA A 63 -9.63 -5.30 -13.91
N ALA A 64 -10.60 -6.02 -13.35
CA ALA A 64 -11.83 -6.39 -14.02
C ALA A 64 -12.72 -5.19 -14.35
N SER A 65 -12.66 -4.13 -13.53
CA SER A 65 -13.46 -2.90 -13.73
C SER A 65 -12.69 -1.78 -14.43
N ALA A 66 -11.40 -1.94 -14.67
CA ALA A 66 -10.55 -0.94 -15.31
C ALA A 66 -10.54 -1.10 -16.83
N GLY A 67 -10.07 -0.07 -17.54
CA GLY A 67 -9.79 -0.16 -18.96
C GLY A 67 -8.63 -1.10 -19.26
N GLU A 68 -8.49 -1.54 -20.50
CA GLU A 68 -7.50 -2.55 -20.93
C GLU A 68 -6.07 -2.22 -20.48
N THR A 69 -5.62 -0.97 -20.68
CA THR A 69 -4.28 -0.53 -20.28
C THR A 69 -4.07 -0.60 -18.78
N SER A 70 -5.07 -0.18 -18.00
CA SER A 70 -5.01 -0.23 -16.53
C SER A 70 -5.05 -1.67 -16.03
N ALA A 71 -5.81 -2.54 -16.68
CA ALA A 71 -5.85 -3.96 -16.34
C ALA A 71 -4.47 -4.62 -16.47
N GLU A 72 -3.73 -4.31 -17.54
CA GLU A 72 -2.37 -4.83 -17.72
C GLU A 72 -1.43 -4.40 -16.59
N ILE A 73 -1.54 -3.14 -16.13
CA ILE A 73 -0.75 -2.63 -15.01
C ILE A 73 -1.08 -3.40 -13.72
N PHE A 74 -2.36 -3.59 -13.43
CA PHE A 74 -2.79 -4.34 -12.25
C PHE A 74 -2.35 -5.80 -12.29
N GLU A 75 -2.40 -6.42 -13.45
CA GLU A 75 -1.91 -7.79 -13.64
C GLU A 75 -0.41 -7.90 -13.37
N ALA A 76 0.39 -6.96 -13.88
CA ALA A 76 1.83 -6.93 -13.66
C ALA A 76 2.16 -6.74 -12.18
N LEU A 77 1.47 -5.84 -11.50
CA LEU A 77 1.63 -5.61 -10.07
C LEU A 77 1.23 -6.85 -9.26
N ASN A 78 0.18 -7.54 -9.67
CA ASN A 78 -0.29 -8.73 -9.00
C ASN A 78 0.70 -9.90 -9.14
N MET A 79 1.30 -10.06 -10.31
CA MET A 79 2.36 -11.05 -10.53
C MET A 79 3.53 -10.81 -9.58
N LEU A 80 3.92 -9.55 -9.39
CA LEU A 80 5.01 -9.21 -8.49
C LEU A 80 4.61 -9.44 -7.03
N LEU A 81 3.38 -9.10 -6.66
CA LEU A 81 2.85 -9.32 -5.31
C LEU A 81 2.86 -10.80 -4.93
N GLU A 82 2.60 -11.68 -5.88
CA GLU A 82 2.56 -13.13 -5.70
C GLU A 82 3.88 -13.83 -6.00
N ASP A 83 4.95 -13.08 -6.25
CA ASP A 83 6.27 -13.63 -6.54
C ASP A 83 6.81 -14.44 -5.36
N GLU A 84 7.22 -15.69 -5.63
CA GLU A 84 7.74 -16.59 -4.59
C GLU A 84 9.03 -16.10 -3.98
N ASP A 85 9.92 -15.51 -4.78
CA ASP A 85 11.19 -14.98 -4.28
C ASP A 85 10.98 -13.81 -3.34
N LEU A 86 10.00 -12.96 -3.63
CA LEU A 86 9.63 -11.85 -2.75
C LEU A 86 9.07 -12.39 -1.43
N PHE A 87 8.20 -13.39 -1.50
CA PHE A 87 7.63 -14.03 -0.32
C PHE A 87 8.73 -14.70 0.53
N ASP A 88 9.63 -15.44 -0.10
CA ASP A 88 10.73 -16.12 0.61
C ASP A 88 11.67 -15.11 1.29
N THR A 89 11.94 -13.98 0.63
CA THR A 89 12.71 -12.88 1.23
C THR A 89 12.01 -12.33 2.47
N ALA A 90 10.70 -12.16 2.41
CA ALA A 90 9.91 -11.73 3.55
C ALA A 90 9.95 -12.77 4.69
N VAL A 91 9.88 -14.06 4.37
CA VAL A 91 9.96 -15.13 5.37
C VAL A 91 11.30 -15.10 6.10
N ILE A 92 12.40 -14.83 5.41
CA ILE A 92 13.72 -14.65 6.04
C ILE A 92 13.69 -13.52 7.07
N GLN A 93 13.03 -12.41 6.75
CA GLN A 93 12.86 -11.30 7.69
C GLN A 93 12.00 -11.69 8.90
N ILE A 94 10.97 -12.50 8.69
CA ILE A 94 10.13 -13.05 9.78
C ILE A 94 10.98 -13.94 10.69
N GLU A 95 11.82 -14.79 10.14
CA GLU A 95 12.72 -15.65 10.91
C GLU A 95 13.74 -14.85 11.71
N ASP A 96 14.13 -13.67 11.22
CA ASP A 96 14.96 -12.71 11.96
C ASP A 96 14.21 -12.02 13.10
N GLY A 97 12.89 -12.23 13.19
CA GLY A 97 12.06 -11.73 14.26
C GLY A 97 11.13 -10.57 13.91
N TRP A 98 11.14 -10.06 12.68
CA TRP A 98 10.23 -9.00 12.26
C TRP A 98 8.81 -9.53 12.08
N ASP A 99 7.79 -8.71 12.35
CA ASP A 99 6.42 -9.10 12.09
C ASP A 99 6.13 -9.20 10.58
N ALA A 100 5.00 -9.80 10.23
CA ALA A 100 4.67 -10.09 8.84
C ALA A 100 4.62 -8.83 7.96
N GLY A 101 3.98 -7.77 8.44
CA GLY A 101 3.86 -6.53 7.70
C GLY A 101 5.19 -5.84 7.47
N THR A 102 5.99 -5.69 8.52
CA THR A 102 7.34 -5.13 8.45
C THR A 102 8.23 -5.95 7.53
N SER A 103 8.15 -7.27 7.63
CA SER A 103 8.94 -8.20 6.82
C SER A 103 8.67 -8.05 5.33
N PHE A 104 7.41 -7.87 4.95
CA PHE A 104 7.06 -7.69 3.55
C PHE A 104 7.54 -6.34 3.00
N ILE A 105 7.39 -5.26 3.77
CA ILE A 105 7.91 -3.94 3.39
C ILE A 105 9.43 -3.99 3.21
N ARG A 106 10.14 -4.65 4.12
CA ARG A 106 11.60 -4.81 4.04
C ARG A 106 12.01 -5.65 2.83
N ALA A 107 11.27 -6.71 2.52
CA ALA A 107 11.52 -7.54 1.34
C ALA A 107 11.39 -6.75 0.04
N VAL A 108 10.38 -5.90 -0.06
CA VAL A 108 10.20 -5.01 -1.21
C VAL A 108 11.39 -4.06 -1.35
N GLU A 109 11.89 -3.50 -0.27
CA GLU A 109 13.06 -2.61 -0.30
C GLU A 109 14.33 -3.34 -0.71
N GLU A 110 14.52 -4.59 -0.29
CA GLU A 110 15.64 -5.42 -0.75
C GLU A 110 15.57 -5.67 -2.26
N PHE A 111 14.38 -5.96 -2.77
CA PHE A 111 14.16 -6.11 -4.21
C PHE A 111 14.42 -4.81 -4.96
N ALA A 112 14.04 -3.68 -4.38
CA ALA A 112 14.32 -2.37 -4.95
C ALA A 112 15.82 -2.13 -5.13
N GLU A 113 16.61 -2.53 -4.16
CA GLU A 113 18.07 -2.42 -4.24
C GLU A 113 18.66 -3.36 -5.30
N LEU A 114 18.20 -4.61 -5.33
CA LEU A 114 18.68 -5.62 -6.28
C LEU A 114 18.35 -5.27 -7.74
N LEU A 115 17.19 -4.69 -7.96
CA LEU A 115 16.69 -4.34 -9.29
C LEU A 115 16.92 -2.86 -9.64
N SER A 116 17.73 -2.16 -8.85
CA SER A 116 18.09 -0.77 -9.17
C SER A 116 18.85 -0.72 -10.50
N GLY A 117 18.42 0.15 -11.40
CA GLY A 117 18.93 0.20 -12.76
C GLY A 117 18.05 -0.51 -13.79
N ASP A 118 17.10 -1.34 -13.37
CA ASP A 118 16.07 -1.86 -14.25
C ASP A 118 14.96 -0.82 -14.39
N ALA A 119 14.89 -0.20 -15.58
CA ALA A 119 13.95 0.90 -15.82
C ALA A 119 12.48 0.49 -15.67
N ALA A 120 12.13 -0.72 -16.07
CA ALA A 120 10.76 -1.21 -15.96
C ALA A 120 10.34 -1.40 -14.50
N PHE A 121 11.25 -1.89 -13.66
CA PHE A 121 11.02 -2.04 -12.23
C PHE A 121 10.92 -0.67 -11.54
N GLU A 122 11.82 0.26 -11.87
CA GLU A 122 11.82 1.60 -11.30
C GLU A 122 10.53 2.37 -11.58
N GLU A 123 9.95 2.20 -12.76
CA GLU A 123 8.65 2.79 -13.09
C GLU A 123 7.52 2.30 -12.18
N ARG A 124 7.62 1.07 -11.68
CA ARG A 124 6.59 0.45 -10.83
C ARG A 124 6.90 0.53 -9.34
N LEU A 125 8.06 1.04 -8.98
CA LEU A 125 8.53 0.98 -7.59
C LEU A 125 7.58 1.65 -6.59
N ALA A 126 7.05 2.82 -6.95
CA ALA A 126 6.09 3.52 -6.09
C ALA A 126 4.82 2.69 -5.87
N ASP A 127 4.31 2.05 -6.92
CA ASP A 127 3.13 1.20 -6.87
C ASP A 127 3.38 -0.06 -6.05
N ILE A 128 4.56 -0.65 -6.19
CA ILE A 128 4.98 -1.83 -5.43
C ILE A 128 5.09 -1.50 -3.94
N ARG A 129 5.64 -0.35 -3.61
CA ARG A 129 5.70 0.14 -2.22
C ARG A 129 4.31 0.36 -1.65
N ASP A 130 3.39 0.89 -2.44
CA ASP A 130 2.00 1.06 -2.04
C ASP A 130 1.32 -0.29 -1.77
N LEU A 131 1.57 -1.29 -2.61
CA LEU A 131 1.06 -2.65 -2.39
C LEU A 131 1.60 -3.25 -1.09
N ALA A 132 2.88 -3.06 -0.81
CA ALA A 132 3.47 -3.53 0.44
C ALA A 132 2.80 -2.90 1.66
N ARG A 133 2.49 -1.61 1.59
CA ARG A 133 1.74 -0.92 2.65
C ARG A 133 0.34 -1.46 2.79
N ARG A 134 -0.34 -1.77 1.68
CA ARG A 134 -1.69 -2.36 1.70
C ARG A 134 -1.69 -3.74 2.35
N VAL A 135 -0.67 -4.54 2.07
CA VAL A 135 -0.50 -5.85 2.72
C VAL A 135 -0.29 -5.67 4.22
N ALA A 136 0.59 -4.78 4.63
CA ALA A 136 0.84 -4.48 6.04
C ALA A 136 -0.41 -3.93 6.74
N ALA A 137 -1.15 -3.05 6.08
CA ALA A 137 -2.40 -2.50 6.60
C ALA A 137 -3.48 -3.58 6.77
N ASN A 138 -3.57 -4.51 5.83
CA ASN A 138 -4.49 -5.64 5.93
C ASN A 138 -4.19 -6.49 7.17
N ILE A 139 -2.91 -6.78 7.41
CA ILE A 139 -2.48 -7.54 8.59
C ILE A 139 -2.81 -6.78 9.88
N ALA A 140 -2.57 -5.48 9.91
CA ALA A 140 -2.80 -4.63 11.08
C ALA A 140 -4.27 -4.27 11.30
N GLY A 141 -5.13 -4.51 10.31
CA GLY A 141 -6.55 -4.13 10.38
C GLY A 141 -6.79 -2.63 10.27
N VAL A 142 -5.87 -1.87 9.66
CA VAL A 142 -6.01 -0.43 9.44
C VAL A 142 -6.38 -0.12 7.99
N SER A 143 -7.07 0.99 7.76
CA SER A 143 -7.44 1.45 6.42
C SER A 143 -6.43 2.48 5.94
N LEU A 144 -5.95 2.32 4.71
CA LEU A 144 -5.13 3.31 4.02
C LEU A 144 -5.95 4.14 3.03
N GLY A 145 -7.24 3.89 2.93
CA GLY A 145 -8.12 4.65 2.06
C GLY A 145 -8.52 6.00 2.66
N LEU A 146 -9.14 6.84 1.84
CA LEU A 146 -9.77 8.06 2.28
C LEU A 146 -11.10 7.73 2.94
N ASP A 147 -11.28 8.22 4.16
CA ASP A 147 -12.54 8.06 4.88
C ASP A 147 -13.43 9.27 4.56
N LEU A 148 -14.33 9.10 3.60
CA LEU A 148 -15.29 10.13 3.20
C LEU A 148 -16.59 9.94 3.97
N PRO A 149 -17.20 11.03 4.44
CA PRO A 149 -18.48 10.96 5.14
C PRO A 149 -19.63 10.52 4.24
#